data_52599eb0e4b7dcfc4c66c075c4551811
#
_entry.id   52599eb0e4b7dcfc4c66c075c4551811
#
_cell.length_a   1.000
_cell.length_b   1.000
_cell.length_c   1.000
_cell.angle_alpha   90.00
_cell.angle_beta   90.00
_cell.angle_gamma   90.00
#
_symmetry.space_group_name_H-M   'P 1'
#
loop_
_entity.id
_entity.type
_entity.pdbx_description
1 polymer ?
#
loop_
_entity_poly.entity_id
_entity_poly.type
_entity_poly.pdbx_seq_one_letter_code
_entity_poly.pdbx_strand_id
1 'polypeptide(L)'
;MAETTKTFLELIKDYKIIIPLIQRDYAQGREKEKSKAEKFLEAIRNGCKSKLNLDFVYGKRDEENKIFIPLDGQQRLTTLFLIHWYLSLENDYKLELSNFSYEVRSSSKDFLEELTKNDNWKNFKRKNIKTQVENSNWFFLSWKKDLTVVSLLNMLDLIEKFFENENINNLNNITFEILYLDEFNLTDELYVKMNARGKPLTLFENFKAEFESYIEKTGDNEEVIPNKASFDNEWLNIFWNLAKKKVEEKQINIDEAPKLADEMFYNFFYNMTFNFYL
;
A
#
# COMPACT_ATOMS: atom_id res chain seq x y z
N MET A 1 -5.07 -16.82 -26.46
CA MET A 1 -4.26 -16.25 -25.37
C MET A 1 -4.94 -14.96 -24.97
N ALA A 2 -5.33 -14.82 -23.70
CA ALA A 2 -5.89 -13.56 -23.22
C ALA A 2 -4.81 -12.47 -23.40
N GLU A 3 -5.25 -11.28 -23.77
CA GLU A 3 -4.37 -10.11 -23.91
C GLU A 3 -3.79 -9.80 -22.53
N THR A 4 -2.49 -10.03 -22.36
CA THR A 4 -1.80 -9.88 -21.05
C THR A 4 -1.38 -8.43 -20.79
N THR A 5 -1.26 -7.64 -21.86
CA THR A 5 -0.90 -6.21 -21.77
C THR A 5 -2.12 -5.39 -21.39
N LYS A 6 -2.05 -4.67 -20.27
CA LYS A 6 -3.13 -3.78 -19.79
C LYS A 6 -2.61 -2.44 -19.33
N THR A 7 -3.48 -1.44 -19.40
CA THR A 7 -3.33 -0.18 -18.69
C THR A 7 -3.87 -0.32 -17.26
N PHE A 8 -3.54 0.63 -16.39
CA PHE A 8 -4.08 0.65 -15.03
C PHE A 8 -5.61 0.75 -15.00
N LEU A 9 -6.20 1.57 -15.90
CA LEU A 9 -7.66 1.74 -15.97
C LEU A 9 -8.36 0.48 -16.44
N GLU A 10 -7.78 -0.29 -17.36
CA GLU A 10 -8.35 -1.58 -17.77
C GLU A 10 -8.32 -2.58 -16.62
N LEU A 11 -7.21 -2.65 -15.89
CA LEU A 11 -7.11 -3.56 -14.75
C LEU A 11 -8.13 -3.22 -13.65
N ILE A 12 -8.26 -1.93 -13.28
CA ILE A 12 -9.17 -1.52 -12.20
C ILE A 12 -10.66 -1.58 -12.57
N LYS A 13 -10.97 -1.60 -13.88
CA LYS A 13 -12.32 -1.89 -14.37
C LYS A 13 -12.67 -3.37 -14.27
N ASP A 14 -11.69 -4.24 -14.53
CA ASP A 14 -11.91 -5.68 -14.52
C ASP A 14 -11.93 -6.25 -13.10
N TYR A 15 -11.12 -5.70 -12.21
CA TYR A 15 -10.92 -6.23 -10.86
C TYR A 15 -10.84 -5.13 -9.80
N LYS A 16 -11.30 -5.45 -8.60
CA LYS A 16 -10.92 -4.72 -7.39
C LYS A 16 -9.48 -5.12 -7.02
N ILE A 17 -8.57 -4.16 -7.02
CA ILE A 17 -7.16 -4.39 -6.66
C ILE A 17 -7.01 -4.24 -5.15
N ILE A 18 -6.52 -5.28 -4.48
CA ILE A 18 -6.29 -5.28 -3.03
C ILE A 18 -4.82 -5.54 -2.76
N ILE A 19 -4.13 -4.56 -2.18
CA ILE A 19 -2.78 -4.74 -1.66
C ILE A 19 -2.91 -5.30 -0.24
N PRO A 20 -2.62 -6.60 -0.02
CA PRO A 20 -2.93 -7.26 1.25
C PRO A 20 -1.90 -6.94 2.34
N LEU A 21 -2.28 -7.28 3.58
CA LEU A 21 -1.49 -7.06 4.79
C LEU A 21 -0.07 -7.65 4.74
N ILE A 22 0.08 -8.80 4.08
CA ILE A 22 1.39 -9.48 3.94
C ILE A 22 2.39 -8.70 3.06
N GLN A 23 1.91 -7.69 2.34
CA GLN A 23 2.75 -6.87 1.49
C GLN A 23 3.40 -5.74 2.29
N ARG A 24 4.44 -5.14 1.71
CA ARG A 24 5.18 -4.05 2.32
C ARG A 24 4.37 -2.76 2.30
N ASP A 25 4.67 -1.90 3.27
CA ASP A 25 4.26 -0.51 3.24
C ASP A 25 4.59 0.15 1.90
N TYR A 26 3.78 1.11 1.47
CA TYR A 26 4.13 1.93 0.33
C TYR A 26 5.38 2.76 0.65
N ALA A 27 6.45 2.51 -0.10
CA ALA A 27 7.78 3.04 0.22
C ALA A 27 8.27 4.12 -0.76
N GLN A 28 7.75 4.18 -1.99
CA GLN A 28 8.25 5.10 -3.02
C GLN A 28 8.14 6.58 -2.64
N GLY A 29 7.19 6.95 -1.78
CA GLY A 29 7.07 8.32 -1.26
C GLY A 29 7.96 8.64 -0.04
N ARG A 30 8.82 7.72 0.40
CA ARG A 30 9.77 7.97 1.50
C ARG A 30 10.92 8.83 1.02
N GLU A 31 11.43 9.71 1.89
CA GLU A 31 12.53 10.62 1.55
C GLU A 31 13.77 9.86 1.02
N LYS A 32 14.09 8.70 1.59
CA LYS A 32 15.20 7.84 1.15
C LYS A 32 15.04 7.29 -0.29
N GLU A 33 13.80 7.19 -0.77
CA GLU A 33 13.46 6.65 -2.10
C GLU A 33 13.14 7.77 -3.11
N LYS A 34 13.19 9.03 -2.71
CA LYS A 34 12.77 10.21 -3.51
C LYS A 34 13.43 10.26 -4.88
N SER A 35 14.74 10.06 -4.97
CA SER A 35 15.45 10.06 -6.26
C SER A 35 14.97 8.95 -7.21
N LYS A 36 14.61 7.78 -6.67
CA LYS A 36 14.03 6.69 -7.48
C LYS A 36 12.60 7.01 -7.90
N ALA A 37 11.82 7.61 -7.00
CA ALA A 37 10.46 8.05 -7.27
C ALA A 37 10.44 9.11 -8.39
N GLU A 38 11.30 10.12 -8.31
CA GLU A 38 11.42 11.17 -9.32
C GLU A 38 11.78 10.59 -10.71
N LYS A 39 12.76 9.67 -10.77
CA LYS A 39 13.12 8.97 -12.02
C LYS A 39 11.95 8.15 -12.58
N PHE A 40 11.19 7.49 -11.70
CA PHE A 40 10.03 6.70 -12.12
C PHE A 40 8.90 7.61 -12.65
N LEU A 41 8.59 8.71 -11.96
CA LEU A 41 7.61 9.70 -12.41
C LEU A 41 8.01 10.35 -13.73
N GLU A 42 9.30 10.67 -13.90
CA GLU A 42 9.84 11.19 -15.15
C GLU A 42 9.70 10.19 -16.29
N ALA A 43 10.00 8.90 -16.06
CA ALA A 43 9.81 7.84 -17.04
C ALA A 43 8.34 7.70 -17.46
N ILE A 44 7.40 7.71 -16.51
CA ILE A 44 5.96 7.69 -16.81
C ILE A 44 5.55 8.92 -17.62
N ARG A 45 5.97 10.12 -17.20
CA ARG A 45 5.66 11.37 -17.92
C ARG A 45 6.18 11.35 -19.36
N ASN A 46 7.38 10.85 -19.58
CA ASN A 46 7.93 10.68 -20.92
C ASN A 46 7.15 9.61 -21.71
N GLY A 47 6.78 8.52 -21.04
CA GLY A 47 5.96 7.45 -21.60
C GLY A 47 4.57 7.90 -22.03
N CYS A 48 3.98 8.90 -21.38
CA CYS A 48 2.74 9.52 -21.81
C CYS A 48 2.78 10.03 -23.27
N LYS A 49 3.97 10.40 -23.76
CA LYS A 49 4.19 10.89 -25.13
C LYS A 49 4.64 9.83 -26.12
N SER A 50 5.22 8.72 -25.64
CA SER A 50 5.97 7.78 -26.50
C SER A 50 5.66 6.31 -26.30
N LYS A 51 4.67 5.95 -25.50
CA LYS A 51 4.39 4.60 -24.98
C LYS A 51 5.49 4.08 -24.05
N LEU A 52 5.07 3.48 -22.95
CA LEU A 52 5.94 2.87 -21.96
C LEU A 52 5.30 1.57 -21.44
N ASN A 53 6.05 0.49 -21.49
CA ASN A 53 5.68 -0.75 -20.80
C ASN A 53 6.46 -0.80 -19.47
N LEU A 54 5.74 -1.02 -18.38
CA LEU A 54 6.27 -1.06 -17.00
C LEU A 54 6.64 -2.48 -16.55
N ASP A 55 6.97 -3.37 -17.49
CA ASP A 55 7.24 -4.76 -17.24
C ASP A 55 6.07 -5.53 -16.62
N PHE A 56 6.35 -6.60 -15.89
CA PHE A 56 5.33 -7.51 -15.37
C PHE A 56 4.74 -7.04 -14.04
N VAL A 57 3.41 -7.18 -13.93
CA VAL A 57 2.67 -7.21 -12.68
C VAL A 57 2.10 -8.61 -12.55
N TYR A 58 2.42 -9.31 -11.49
CA TYR A 58 1.87 -10.64 -11.27
C TYR A 58 1.19 -10.76 -9.93
N GLY A 59 0.14 -11.57 -9.89
CA GLY A 59 -0.69 -11.72 -8.72
C GLY A 59 -1.70 -12.85 -8.85
N LYS A 60 -2.46 -13.03 -7.79
CA LYS A 60 -3.56 -13.98 -7.69
C LYS A 60 -4.86 -13.26 -8.05
N ARG A 61 -5.72 -13.88 -8.83
CA ARG A 61 -7.07 -13.35 -9.11
C ARG A 61 -8.14 -14.27 -8.52
N ASP A 62 -9.23 -13.67 -8.13
CA ASP A 62 -10.48 -14.30 -7.79
C ASP A 62 -11.51 -13.85 -8.85
N GLU A 63 -11.84 -14.75 -9.76
CA GLU A 63 -12.77 -14.45 -10.86
C GLU A 63 -14.22 -14.33 -10.39
N GLU A 64 -14.59 -15.01 -9.30
CA GLU A 64 -15.95 -14.95 -8.76
C GLU A 64 -16.24 -13.59 -8.13
N ASN A 65 -15.30 -13.11 -7.30
CA ASN A 65 -15.43 -11.83 -6.60
C ASN A 65 -14.84 -10.66 -7.37
N LYS A 66 -14.22 -10.90 -8.53
CA LYS A 66 -13.51 -9.90 -9.35
C LYS A 66 -12.44 -9.16 -8.54
N ILE A 67 -11.60 -9.91 -7.81
CA ILE A 67 -10.51 -9.39 -6.99
C ILE A 67 -9.17 -9.77 -7.63
N PHE A 68 -8.23 -8.82 -7.66
CA PHE A 68 -6.84 -9.04 -8.01
C PHE A 68 -5.92 -8.66 -6.84
N ILE A 69 -5.10 -9.60 -6.41
CA ILE A 69 -4.15 -9.43 -5.31
C ILE A 69 -2.74 -9.47 -5.91
N PRO A 70 -2.10 -8.32 -6.15
CA PRO A 70 -0.77 -8.29 -6.71
C PRO A 70 0.27 -8.82 -5.74
N LEU A 71 1.19 -9.64 -6.25
CA LEU A 71 2.36 -10.12 -5.53
C LEU A 71 3.58 -9.27 -5.78
N ASP A 72 3.73 -8.85 -7.02
CA ASP A 72 4.72 -7.86 -7.42
C ASP A 72 4.06 -6.77 -8.25
N GLY A 73 4.72 -5.62 -8.32
CA GLY A 73 4.18 -4.44 -8.98
C GLY A 73 3.31 -3.56 -8.09
N GLN A 74 3.06 -3.91 -6.83
CA GLN A 74 2.23 -3.15 -5.90
C GLN A 74 2.64 -1.66 -5.78
N GLN A 75 3.95 -1.38 -5.68
CA GLN A 75 4.45 0.00 -5.59
C GLN A 75 4.14 0.79 -6.87
N ARG A 76 4.29 0.14 -8.03
CA ARG A 76 3.97 0.72 -9.35
C ARG A 76 2.47 0.97 -9.49
N LEU A 77 1.64 -0.02 -9.14
CA LEU A 77 0.17 0.12 -9.18
C LEU A 77 -0.31 1.23 -8.25
N THR A 78 0.25 1.33 -7.05
CA THR A 78 -0.09 2.41 -6.10
C THR A 78 0.31 3.78 -6.64
N THR A 79 1.48 3.90 -7.27
CA THR A 79 1.90 5.16 -7.89
C THR A 79 0.99 5.52 -9.08
N LEU A 80 0.64 4.55 -9.94
CA LEU A 80 -0.30 4.75 -11.03
C LEU A 80 -1.68 5.18 -10.51
N PHE A 81 -2.18 4.54 -9.44
CA PHE A 81 -3.40 4.95 -8.77
C PHE A 81 -3.37 6.43 -8.38
N LEU A 82 -2.30 6.87 -7.70
CA LEU A 82 -2.16 8.27 -7.27
C LEU A 82 -2.09 9.23 -8.45
N ILE A 83 -1.41 8.87 -9.55
CA ILE A 83 -1.34 9.70 -10.77
C ILE A 83 -2.74 9.81 -11.39
N HIS A 84 -3.49 8.72 -11.53
CA HIS A 84 -4.85 8.75 -12.07
C HIS A 84 -5.78 9.58 -11.19
N TRP A 85 -5.69 9.42 -9.86
CA TRP A 85 -6.46 10.21 -8.92
C TRP A 85 -6.14 11.71 -9.06
N TYR A 86 -4.87 12.09 -9.07
CA TYR A 86 -4.45 13.48 -9.23
C TYR A 86 -4.93 14.07 -10.56
N LEU A 87 -4.78 13.33 -11.66
CA LEU A 87 -5.19 13.79 -12.98
C LEU A 87 -6.73 13.78 -13.18
N SER A 88 -7.49 13.08 -12.34
CA SER A 88 -8.95 13.14 -12.33
C SER A 88 -9.48 14.41 -11.66
N LEU A 89 -8.67 15.11 -10.86
CA LEU A 89 -9.03 16.40 -10.30
C LEU A 89 -9.28 17.41 -11.42
N GLU A 90 -10.31 18.24 -11.26
CA GLU A 90 -10.70 19.25 -12.24
C GLU A 90 -11.23 18.68 -13.59
N ASN A 91 -11.48 17.38 -13.65
CA ASN A 91 -12.10 16.72 -14.79
C ASN A 91 -13.35 15.94 -14.31
N ASP A 92 -14.37 15.88 -15.14
CA ASP A 92 -15.59 15.10 -14.88
C ASP A 92 -15.38 13.57 -15.09
N TYR A 93 -14.15 13.10 -15.03
CA TYR A 93 -13.86 11.68 -15.16
C TYR A 93 -14.28 10.92 -13.90
N LYS A 94 -15.36 10.14 -14.02
CA LYS A 94 -15.72 9.14 -13.03
C LYS A 94 -14.82 7.92 -13.22
N LEU A 95 -13.72 7.88 -12.51
CA LEU A 95 -12.87 6.70 -12.44
C LEU A 95 -13.35 5.80 -11.30
N GLU A 96 -13.31 4.50 -11.53
CA GLU A 96 -13.62 3.50 -10.50
C GLU A 96 -12.45 3.32 -9.51
N LEU A 97 -11.86 4.44 -9.06
CA LEU A 97 -10.67 4.44 -8.20
C LEU A 97 -10.94 3.82 -6.81
N SER A 98 -12.21 3.74 -6.39
CA SER A 98 -12.62 3.00 -5.20
C SER A 98 -12.36 1.48 -5.28
N ASN A 99 -12.09 0.97 -6.49
CA ASN A 99 -11.68 -0.42 -6.71
C ASN A 99 -10.19 -0.66 -6.38
N PHE A 100 -9.47 0.33 -5.86
CA PHE A 100 -8.11 0.16 -5.37
C PHE A 100 -8.07 0.32 -3.85
N SER A 101 -7.56 -0.70 -3.16
CA SER A 101 -7.44 -0.71 -1.70
C SER A 101 -6.03 -1.13 -1.27
N TYR A 102 -5.50 -0.47 -0.24
CA TYR A 102 -4.22 -0.78 0.38
C TYR A 102 -4.45 -1.26 1.80
N GLU A 103 -4.65 -2.56 1.97
CA GLU A 103 -5.11 -3.16 3.23
C GLU A 103 -3.96 -3.60 4.15
N VAL A 104 -2.79 -2.98 4.03
CA VAL A 104 -1.62 -3.26 4.88
C VAL A 104 -1.86 -2.81 6.32
N ARG A 105 -2.60 -1.72 6.51
CA ARG A 105 -3.03 -1.19 7.81
C ARG A 105 -4.44 -0.62 7.69
N SER A 106 -5.22 -0.67 8.77
CA SER A 106 -6.55 -0.05 8.79
C SER A 106 -6.48 1.45 8.45
N SER A 107 -5.52 2.17 9.00
CA SER A 107 -5.31 3.60 8.74
C SER A 107 -5.03 3.92 7.26
N SER A 108 -4.23 3.11 6.58
CA SER A 108 -3.97 3.28 5.14
C SER A 108 -5.18 2.91 4.28
N LYS A 109 -5.94 1.89 4.69
CA LYS A 109 -7.21 1.52 4.06
C LYS A 109 -8.22 2.65 4.17
N ASP A 110 -8.51 3.08 5.40
CA ASP A 110 -9.48 4.15 5.68
C ASP A 110 -9.10 5.45 4.94
N PHE A 111 -7.80 5.80 4.93
CA PHE A 111 -7.31 6.96 4.18
C PHE A 111 -7.61 6.87 2.68
N LEU A 112 -7.35 5.73 2.04
CA LEU A 112 -7.64 5.56 0.61
C LEU A 112 -9.14 5.52 0.32
N GLU A 113 -9.95 4.93 1.20
CA GLU A 113 -11.39 4.97 1.08
C GLU A 113 -11.90 6.41 1.12
N GLU A 114 -11.44 7.23 2.06
CA GLU A 114 -11.82 8.64 2.12
C GLU A 114 -11.28 9.43 0.91
N LEU A 115 -10.06 9.15 0.47
CA LEU A 115 -9.45 9.81 -0.69
C LEU A 115 -10.24 9.56 -1.99
N THR A 116 -10.88 8.40 -2.12
CA THR A 116 -11.64 8.03 -3.33
C THR A 116 -13.11 8.46 -3.30
N LYS A 117 -13.65 8.94 -2.16
CA LYS A 117 -15.01 9.48 -2.09
C LYS A 117 -15.12 10.80 -2.84
N ASN A 118 -15.95 10.84 -3.88
CA ASN A 118 -16.11 12.02 -4.75
C ASN A 118 -16.41 13.31 -3.97
N ASP A 119 -17.22 13.24 -2.91
CA ASP A 119 -17.58 14.41 -2.11
C ASP A 119 -16.38 15.01 -1.36
N ASN A 120 -15.35 14.22 -1.13
CA ASN A 120 -14.17 14.64 -0.37
C ASN A 120 -13.18 15.47 -1.20
N TRP A 121 -13.11 15.27 -2.52
CA TRP A 121 -12.10 15.88 -3.37
C TRP A 121 -12.64 16.66 -4.57
N LYS A 122 -13.95 16.71 -4.80
CA LYS A 122 -14.56 17.43 -5.94
C LYS A 122 -14.17 18.91 -6.06
N ASN A 123 -13.75 19.53 -4.95
CA ASN A 123 -13.34 20.93 -4.92
C ASN A 123 -11.81 21.10 -4.90
N PHE A 124 -11.05 20.00 -4.93
CA PHE A 124 -9.60 20.07 -4.93
C PHE A 124 -9.07 20.59 -6.26
N LYS A 125 -7.95 21.31 -6.16
CA LYS A 125 -7.18 21.83 -7.32
C LYS A 125 -5.88 21.08 -7.43
N ARG A 126 -5.35 21.01 -8.65
CA ARG A 126 -4.03 20.41 -8.94
C ARG A 126 -2.85 21.23 -8.40
N LYS A 127 -3.03 21.94 -7.30
CA LYS A 127 -2.02 22.80 -6.69
C LYS A 127 -2.03 22.64 -5.17
N ASN A 128 -0.84 22.49 -4.57
CA ASN A 128 -0.70 22.24 -3.13
C ASN A 128 -1.56 21.05 -2.66
N ILE A 129 -1.61 19.99 -3.46
CA ILE A 129 -2.55 18.87 -3.25
C ILE A 129 -2.38 18.20 -1.89
N LYS A 130 -1.14 17.98 -1.46
CA LYS A 130 -0.84 17.42 -0.14
C LYS A 130 -1.46 18.26 0.97
N THR A 131 -1.32 19.59 0.90
CA THR A 131 -1.87 20.51 1.90
C THR A 131 -3.40 20.50 1.88
N GLN A 132 -4.03 20.41 0.70
CA GLN A 132 -5.49 20.31 0.59
C GLN A 132 -6.01 19.03 1.26
N VAL A 133 -5.36 17.90 1.03
CA VAL A 133 -5.69 16.61 1.68
C VAL A 133 -5.52 16.71 3.19
N GLU A 134 -4.37 17.18 3.67
CA GLU A 134 -4.07 17.28 5.10
C GLU A 134 -4.98 18.24 5.88
N ASN A 135 -5.54 19.25 5.21
CA ASN A 135 -6.45 20.24 5.79
C ASN A 135 -7.93 19.89 5.60
N SER A 136 -8.23 18.74 5.00
CA SER A 136 -9.61 18.29 4.82
C SER A 136 -10.25 17.89 6.15
N ASN A 137 -11.56 18.09 6.26
CA ASN A 137 -12.34 17.73 7.45
C ASN A 137 -12.41 16.21 7.71
N TRP A 138 -12.15 15.40 6.69
CA TRP A 138 -12.11 13.94 6.77
C TRP A 138 -10.71 13.38 7.07
N PHE A 139 -9.65 14.23 7.06
CA PHE A 139 -8.30 13.80 7.33
C PHE A 139 -8.03 13.68 8.83
N PHE A 140 -7.75 12.49 9.31
CA PHE A 140 -7.43 12.26 10.73
C PHE A 140 -5.95 12.50 11.00
N LEU A 141 -5.64 13.30 12.03
CA LEU A 141 -4.25 13.59 12.43
C LEU A 141 -3.45 12.33 12.80
N SER A 142 -4.12 11.29 13.29
CA SER A 142 -3.50 9.99 13.57
C SER A 142 -2.87 9.34 12.34
N TRP A 143 -3.40 9.60 11.15
CA TRP A 143 -2.86 9.06 9.90
C TRP A 143 -1.46 9.58 9.56
N LYS A 144 -1.06 10.74 10.11
CA LYS A 144 0.34 11.23 10.00
C LYS A 144 1.36 10.34 10.69
N LYS A 145 0.91 9.35 11.48
CA LYS A 145 1.77 8.33 12.10
C LYS A 145 1.91 7.08 11.24
N ASP A 146 1.04 6.89 10.25
CA ASP A 146 1.12 5.76 9.32
C ASP A 146 2.14 6.07 8.20
N LEU A 147 3.19 5.26 8.12
CA LEU A 147 4.26 5.42 7.13
C LEU A 147 3.76 5.30 5.68
N THR A 148 2.72 4.49 5.45
CA THR A 148 2.11 4.36 4.13
C THR A 148 1.37 5.65 3.78
N VAL A 149 0.55 6.19 4.68
CA VAL A 149 -0.17 7.46 4.45
C VAL A 149 0.80 8.61 4.21
N VAL A 150 1.84 8.73 5.03
CA VAL A 150 2.88 9.76 4.84
C VAL A 150 3.56 9.61 3.49
N SER A 151 3.86 8.37 3.07
CA SER A 151 4.48 8.10 1.77
C SER A 151 3.54 8.43 0.61
N LEU A 152 2.24 8.12 0.72
CA LEU A 152 1.23 8.49 -0.28
C LEU A 152 1.12 10.01 -0.44
N LEU A 153 1.09 10.75 0.67
CA LEU A 153 1.05 12.21 0.68
C LEU A 153 2.32 12.84 0.06
N ASN A 154 3.49 12.32 0.38
CA ASN A 154 4.74 12.79 -0.22
C ASN A 154 4.80 12.48 -1.72
N MET A 155 4.28 11.33 -2.13
CA MET A 155 4.19 10.99 -3.55
C MET A 155 3.23 11.92 -4.30
N LEU A 156 2.11 12.31 -3.70
CA LEU A 156 1.20 13.30 -4.29
C LEU A 156 1.90 14.65 -4.52
N ASP A 157 2.75 15.09 -3.59
CA ASP A 157 3.56 16.31 -3.75
C ASP A 157 4.56 16.20 -4.90
N LEU A 158 5.14 15.02 -5.12
CA LEU A 158 5.99 14.76 -6.28
C LEU A 158 5.18 14.69 -7.58
N ILE A 159 4.04 14.00 -7.58
CA ILE A 159 3.16 13.89 -8.74
C ILE A 159 2.72 15.28 -9.22
N GLU A 160 2.36 16.18 -8.32
CA GLU A 160 2.02 17.56 -8.66
C GLU A 160 3.13 18.22 -9.49
N LYS A 161 4.40 18.10 -9.10
CA LYS A 161 5.55 18.69 -9.80
C LYS A 161 5.74 18.14 -11.21
N PHE A 162 5.47 16.86 -11.41
CA PHE A 162 5.71 16.19 -12.69
C PHE A 162 4.52 16.22 -13.64
N PHE A 163 3.27 16.26 -13.10
CA PHE A 163 2.03 16.03 -13.86
C PHE A 163 1.07 17.23 -13.87
N GLU A 164 1.46 18.42 -13.37
CA GLU A 164 0.60 19.60 -13.31
C GLU A 164 -0.11 19.90 -14.64
N ASN A 165 0.60 19.76 -15.76
CA ASN A 165 0.10 20.06 -17.11
C ASN A 165 -0.22 18.82 -17.96
N GLU A 166 -0.23 17.63 -17.37
CA GLU A 166 -0.50 16.40 -18.11
C GLU A 166 -2.02 16.10 -18.19
N ASN A 167 -2.39 15.38 -19.27
CA ASN A 167 -3.76 14.95 -19.48
C ASN A 167 -3.89 13.45 -19.10
N ILE A 168 -4.98 13.12 -18.43
CA ILE A 168 -5.25 11.75 -17.99
C ILE A 168 -5.29 10.75 -19.17
N ASN A 169 -5.78 11.15 -20.34
CA ASN A 169 -5.83 10.30 -21.52
C ASN A 169 -4.44 9.84 -22.00
N ASN A 170 -3.38 10.59 -21.68
CA ASN A 170 -2.02 10.23 -22.04
C ASN A 170 -1.52 9.01 -21.25
N LEU A 171 -2.15 8.68 -20.12
CA LEU A 171 -1.86 7.49 -19.35
C LEU A 171 -2.25 6.17 -20.05
N ASN A 172 -3.07 6.24 -21.10
CA ASN A 172 -3.36 5.07 -21.95
C ASN A 172 -2.10 4.57 -22.70
N ASN A 173 -1.04 5.37 -22.77
CA ASN A 173 0.25 4.98 -23.32
C ASN A 173 1.11 4.20 -22.31
N ILE A 174 0.70 4.10 -21.06
CA ILE A 174 1.41 3.38 -20.00
C ILE A 174 0.76 2.03 -19.80
N THR A 175 1.49 0.99 -20.16
CA THR A 175 1.02 -0.41 -20.08
C THR A 175 1.93 -1.26 -19.21
N PHE A 176 1.46 -2.42 -18.82
CA PHE A 176 2.24 -3.47 -18.17
C PHE A 176 1.66 -4.84 -18.53
N GLU A 177 2.48 -5.87 -18.43
CA GLU A 177 2.07 -7.25 -18.66
C GLU A 177 1.53 -7.83 -17.35
N ILE A 178 0.31 -8.43 -17.40
CA ILE A 178 -0.26 -9.12 -16.24
C ILE A 178 -0.03 -10.62 -16.36
N LEU A 179 0.44 -11.20 -15.26
CA LEU A 179 0.57 -12.64 -15.12
C LEU A 179 -0.30 -13.12 -13.96
N TYR A 180 -1.30 -13.93 -14.27
CA TYR A 180 -2.20 -14.52 -13.28
C TYR A 180 -1.62 -15.85 -12.77
N LEU A 181 -1.24 -15.88 -11.49
CA LEU A 181 -0.55 -17.04 -10.91
C LEU A 181 -1.49 -18.22 -10.58
N ASP A 182 -2.79 -17.95 -10.47
CA ASP A 182 -3.80 -18.99 -10.34
C ASP A 182 -3.83 -19.96 -11.53
N GLU A 183 -3.45 -19.51 -12.74
CA GLU A 183 -3.33 -20.35 -13.94
C GLU A 183 -2.20 -21.38 -13.84
N PHE A 184 -1.23 -21.17 -12.95
CA PHE A 184 -0.04 -22.02 -12.81
C PHE A 184 -0.12 -22.99 -11.62
N ASN A 185 -1.22 -23.04 -10.88
CA ASN A 185 -1.39 -23.86 -9.66
C ASN A 185 -0.22 -23.71 -8.66
N LEU A 186 0.31 -22.51 -8.54
CA LEU A 186 1.42 -22.22 -7.65
C LEU A 186 0.96 -22.21 -6.20
N THR A 187 1.70 -22.92 -5.35
CA THR A 187 1.40 -23.00 -3.90
C THR A 187 1.67 -21.65 -3.21
N ASP A 188 0.99 -21.44 -2.08
CA ASP A 188 1.20 -20.24 -1.24
C ASP A 188 2.67 -20.13 -0.76
N GLU A 189 3.41 -21.27 -0.64
CA GLU A 189 4.84 -21.26 -0.34
C GLU A 189 5.70 -20.63 -1.45
N LEU A 190 5.35 -20.85 -2.71
CA LEU A 190 6.08 -20.23 -3.83
C LEU A 190 5.79 -18.72 -3.87
N TYR A 191 4.57 -18.33 -3.50
CA TYR A 191 4.13 -16.97 -3.27
C TYR A 191 5.07 -16.24 -2.29
N VAL A 192 5.27 -16.82 -1.11
CA VAL A 192 6.17 -16.28 -0.08
C VAL A 192 7.61 -16.20 -0.59
N LYS A 193 8.09 -17.23 -1.30
CA LYS A 193 9.45 -17.27 -1.87
C LYS A 193 9.68 -16.26 -2.99
N MET A 194 8.67 -15.97 -3.82
CA MET A 194 8.78 -14.96 -4.87
C MET A 194 8.80 -13.53 -4.31
N ASN A 195 8.03 -13.27 -3.25
CA ASN A 195 8.09 -11.99 -2.52
C ASN A 195 9.41 -11.78 -1.76
N ALA A 196 10.06 -12.86 -1.35
CA ALA A 196 11.35 -12.81 -0.68
C ALA A 196 12.52 -12.36 -1.56
N ARG A 197 12.34 -12.22 -2.89
CA ARG A 197 13.39 -11.71 -3.81
C ARG A 197 13.69 -10.22 -3.66
N GLY A 198 12.81 -9.47 -2.96
CA GLY A 198 13.16 -8.15 -2.48
C GLY A 198 13.85 -8.25 -1.11
N LYS A 199 13.73 -7.22 -0.29
CA LYS A 199 14.18 -7.29 1.11
C LYS A 199 13.38 -8.41 1.80
N PRO A 200 14.02 -9.43 2.38
CA PRO A 200 13.29 -10.51 3.04
C PRO A 200 12.34 -9.93 4.10
N LEU A 201 11.18 -10.54 4.27
CA LEU A 201 10.28 -10.20 5.35
C LEU A 201 11.05 -10.23 6.68
N THR A 202 10.81 -9.27 7.53
CA THR A 202 11.37 -9.25 8.88
C THR A 202 10.80 -10.43 9.68
N LEU A 203 11.46 -10.81 10.77
CA LEU A 203 10.92 -11.83 11.67
C LEU A 203 9.51 -11.47 12.18
N PHE A 204 9.26 -10.18 12.38
CA PHE A 204 7.95 -9.68 12.79
C PHE A 204 6.90 -9.84 11.68
N GLU A 205 7.22 -9.49 10.44
CA GLU A 205 6.30 -9.63 9.30
C GLU A 205 5.93 -11.10 9.05
N ASN A 206 6.90 -12.02 9.16
CA ASN A 206 6.65 -13.46 9.08
C ASN A 206 5.75 -13.95 10.22
N PHE A 207 6.10 -13.58 11.46
CA PHE A 207 5.32 -13.94 12.65
C PHE A 207 3.87 -13.42 12.53
N LYS A 208 3.70 -12.17 12.12
CA LYS A 208 2.38 -11.56 11.95
C LYS A 208 1.52 -12.33 10.95
N ALA A 209 2.08 -12.67 9.79
CA ALA A 209 1.39 -13.43 8.76
C ALA A 209 0.98 -14.84 9.23
N GLU A 210 1.86 -15.55 9.94
CA GLU A 210 1.58 -16.85 10.50
C GLU A 210 0.51 -16.78 11.61
N PHE A 211 0.59 -15.78 12.48
CA PHE A 211 -0.34 -15.59 13.59
C PHE A 211 -1.76 -15.24 13.08
N GLU A 212 -1.87 -14.37 12.09
CA GLU A 212 -3.16 -14.04 11.46
C GLU A 212 -3.77 -15.25 10.75
N SER A 213 -2.96 -16.02 10.01
CA SER A 213 -3.42 -17.27 9.39
C SER A 213 -3.89 -18.29 10.43
N TYR A 214 -3.26 -18.33 11.60
CA TYR A 214 -3.68 -19.17 12.70
C TYR A 214 -5.03 -18.73 13.28
N ILE A 215 -5.22 -17.43 13.52
CA ILE A 215 -6.49 -16.85 13.99
C ILE A 215 -7.63 -17.19 13.00
N GLU A 216 -7.41 -16.99 11.72
CA GLU A 216 -8.41 -17.27 10.67
C GLU A 216 -8.80 -18.76 10.60
N LYS A 217 -7.84 -19.66 10.83
CA LYS A 217 -8.09 -21.12 10.81
C LYS A 217 -8.76 -21.65 12.07
N THR A 218 -8.58 -20.98 13.20
CA THR A 218 -9.06 -21.46 14.51
C THR A 218 -10.52 -21.10 14.76
N GLY A 219 -11.12 -20.26 13.91
CA GLY A 219 -12.54 -19.86 13.96
C GLY A 219 -12.86 -18.96 15.15
N ASP A 220 -13.98 -18.26 15.05
CA ASP A 220 -14.53 -17.31 16.04
C ASP A 220 -14.94 -17.97 17.38
N ASN A 221 -14.01 -18.52 18.10
CA ASN A 221 -14.20 -18.69 19.53
C ASN A 221 -13.90 -17.36 20.21
N GLU A 222 -14.93 -16.51 20.29
CA GLU A 222 -14.90 -15.13 20.76
C GLU A 222 -14.29 -14.91 22.15
N GLU A 223 -14.06 -15.95 22.95
CA GLU A 223 -13.63 -15.82 24.33
C GLU A 223 -12.11 -15.80 24.57
N VAL A 224 -11.27 -16.13 23.56
CA VAL A 224 -9.84 -16.41 23.83
C VAL A 224 -8.87 -15.68 22.88
N ILE A 225 -9.32 -15.13 21.76
CA ILE A 225 -8.41 -14.53 20.77
C ILE A 225 -8.69 -13.03 20.63
N PRO A 226 -7.67 -12.15 20.78
CA PRO A 226 -7.86 -10.72 20.54
C PRO A 226 -8.37 -10.52 19.11
N ASN A 227 -9.43 -9.74 18.97
CA ASN A 227 -9.98 -9.34 17.69
C ASN A 227 -8.84 -8.80 16.79
N LYS A 228 -8.78 -9.24 15.52
CA LYS A 228 -7.79 -8.80 14.52
C LYS A 228 -7.61 -7.27 14.52
N ALA A 229 -8.70 -6.53 14.72
CA ALA A 229 -8.68 -5.07 14.83
C ALA A 229 -7.92 -4.55 16.06
N SER A 230 -7.97 -5.25 17.19
CA SER A 230 -7.22 -4.88 18.40
C SER A 230 -5.73 -5.12 18.22
N PHE A 231 -5.36 -6.19 17.52
CA PHE A 231 -3.96 -6.50 17.22
C PHE A 231 -3.32 -5.41 16.35
N ASP A 232 -4.01 -4.99 15.30
CA ASP A 232 -3.51 -4.00 14.35
C ASP A 232 -3.54 -2.56 14.87
N ASN A 233 -4.49 -2.22 15.72
CA ASN A 233 -4.69 -0.85 16.19
C ASN A 233 -4.12 -0.62 17.59
N GLU A 234 -4.56 -1.39 18.58
CA GLU A 234 -4.23 -1.13 19.98
C GLU A 234 -2.80 -1.58 20.32
N TRP A 235 -2.44 -2.80 19.93
CA TRP A 235 -1.15 -3.38 20.32
C TRP A 235 0.01 -2.75 19.54
N LEU A 236 -0.15 -2.54 18.24
CA LEU A 236 0.85 -1.83 17.43
C LEU A 236 1.07 -0.39 17.93
N ASN A 237 0.00 0.29 18.36
CA ASN A 237 0.13 1.63 18.92
C ASN A 237 0.91 1.65 20.25
N ILE A 238 0.75 0.62 21.10
CA ILE A 238 1.52 0.51 22.36
C ILE A 238 3.01 0.41 22.02
N PHE A 239 3.41 -0.53 21.16
CA PHE A 239 4.81 -0.74 20.80
C PHE A 239 5.40 0.43 20.02
N TRP A 240 4.60 1.08 19.18
CA TRP A 240 4.98 2.31 18.50
C TRP A 240 5.32 3.45 19.48
N ASN A 241 4.47 3.67 20.47
CA ASN A 241 4.70 4.72 21.49
C ASN A 241 5.94 4.41 22.34
N LEU A 242 6.15 3.14 22.70
CA LEU A 242 7.35 2.69 23.41
C LEU A 242 8.61 2.87 22.57
N ALA A 243 8.56 2.52 21.29
CA ALA A 243 9.69 2.69 20.37
C ALA A 243 10.07 4.16 20.18
N LYS A 244 9.06 5.05 20.01
CA LYS A 244 9.29 6.51 19.93
C LYS A 244 10.01 7.03 21.16
N LYS A 245 9.50 6.71 22.34
CA LYS A 245 10.11 7.13 23.60
C LYS A 245 11.57 6.66 23.69
N LYS A 246 11.84 5.41 23.30
CA LYS A 246 13.19 4.83 23.34
C LYS A 246 14.15 5.45 22.31
N VAL A 247 13.62 5.85 21.15
CA VAL A 247 14.38 6.57 20.12
C VAL A 247 14.75 7.98 20.61
N GLU A 248 13.80 8.69 21.23
CA GLU A 248 14.01 10.01 21.83
C GLU A 248 15.05 9.93 22.95
N GLU A 249 14.92 8.98 23.88
CA GLU A 249 15.85 8.77 25.01
C GLU A 249 17.28 8.45 24.54
N LYS A 250 17.43 7.68 23.42
CA LYS A 250 18.72 7.26 22.89
C LYS A 250 19.28 8.20 21.84
N GLN A 251 18.59 9.28 21.48
CA GLN A 251 18.97 10.21 20.40
C GLN A 251 19.24 9.52 19.05
N ILE A 252 18.48 8.45 18.77
CA ILE A 252 18.54 7.73 17.49
C ILE A 252 17.60 8.42 16.49
N ASN A 253 17.88 8.25 15.18
CA ASN A 253 17.01 8.80 14.14
C ASN A 253 15.58 8.23 14.27
N ILE A 254 14.57 9.11 14.23
CA ILE A 254 13.15 8.74 14.31
C ILE A 254 12.74 7.71 13.23
N ASP A 255 13.44 7.65 12.11
CA ASP A 255 13.25 6.66 11.04
C ASP A 255 13.51 5.21 11.48
N GLU A 256 14.18 4.99 12.61
CA GLU A 256 14.41 3.67 13.18
C GLU A 256 13.25 3.21 14.11
N ALA A 257 12.35 4.12 14.49
CA ALA A 257 11.24 3.82 15.38
C ALA A 257 10.32 2.69 14.87
N PRO A 258 9.95 2.61 13.57
CA PRO A 258 9.12 1.51 13.06
C PRO A 258 9.79 0.15 13.24
N LYS A 259 11.07 0.03 12.87
CA LYS A 259 11.82 -1.21 13.02
C LYS A 259 11.93 -1.63 14.48
N LEU A 260 12.17 -0.67 15.37
CA LEU A 260 12.26 -0.92 16.79
C LEU A 260 10.90 -1.35 17.38
N ALA A 261 9.79 -0.77 16.92
CA ALA A 261 8.45 -1.18 17.32
C ALA A 261 8.17 -2.63 16.93
N ASP A 262 8.49 -3.01 15.70
CA ASP A 262 8.33 -4.37 15.18
C ASP A 262 9.18 -5.38 15.97
N GLU A 263 10.44 -5.04 16.26
CA GLU A 263 11.33 -5.88 17.08
C GLU A 263 10.82 -6.03 18.53
N MET A 264 10.32 -4.97 19.13
CA MET A 264 9.76 -4.99 20.50
C MET A 264 8.51 -5.84 20.56
N PHE A 265 7.64 -5.74 19.56
CA PHE A 265 6.40 -6.50 19.45
C PHE A 265 6.70 -7.99 19.27
N TYR A 266 7.58 -8.35 18.32
CA TYR A 266 8.01 -9.73 18.12
C TYR A 266 8.60 -10.34 19.39
N ASN A 267 9.53 -9.64 20.05
CA ASN A 267 10.17 -10.10 21.27
C ASN A 267 9.19 -10.28 22.43
N PHE A 268 8.15 -9.46 22.51
CA PHE A 268 7.10 -9.62 23.50
C PHE A 268 6.40 -10.99 23.33
N PHE A 269 5.94 -11.31 22.13
CA PHE A 269 5.30 -12.59 21.87
C PHE A 269 6.26 -13.77 22.02
N TYR A 270 7.47 -13.63 21.52
CA TYR A 270 8.50 -14.68 21.69
C TYR A 270 8.75 -14.99 23.17
N ASN A 271 8.89 -14.00 24.01
CA ASN A 271 9.12 -14.18 25.44
C ASN A 271 7.86 -14.74 26.14
N MET A 272 6.67 -14.31 25.74
CA MET A 272 5.42 -14.87 26.26
C MET A 272 5.32 -16.36 25.95
N THR A 273 5.50 -16.75 24.69
CA THR A 273 5.44 -18.18 24.29
C THR A 273 6.52 -19.00 24.97
N PHE A 274 7.74 -18.48 25.09
CA PHE A 274 8.81 -19.17 25.78
C PHE A 274 8.49 -19.44 27.26
N ASN A 275 7.88 -18.48 27.96
CA ASN A 275 7.48 -18.64 29.36
C ASN A 275 6.29 -19.58 29.59
N PHE A 276 5.47 -19.85 28.56
CA PHE A 276 4.36 -20.81 28.64
C PHE A 276 4.77 -22.24 28.31
N TYR A 277 5.94 -22.46 27.68
CA TYR A 277 6.45 -23.80 27.32
C TYR A 277 7.51 -24.33 28.31
N LEU A 278 7.90 -23.57 29.31
CA LEU A 278 8.72 -24.00 30.45
C LEU A 278 7.85 -24.29 31.67
#